data_ac956859cde148ee6d1cf947158d7f56
#
_entry.id   ac956859cde148ee6d1cf947158d7f56
#
_cell.length_a   1.000
_cell.length_b   1.000
_cell.length_c   1.000
_cell.angle_alpha   90.00
_cell.angle_beta   90.00
_cell.angle_gamma   90.00
#
_symmetry.space_group_name_H-M   'P 1'
#
loop_
_entity.id
_entity.type
_entity.pdbx_description
1 polymer ?
#
loop_
_entity_poly.entity_id
_entity_poly.type
_entity_poly.pdbx_seq_one_letter_code
_entity_poly.pdbx_strand_id
1 'polypeptide(L)'
;MTEDHIAVTKSELIEGLSRKQSHLAYKDVELAVKTLIEEMSNALSGGERIEVRGFGSFSLHFRPPRVGRNPKTGESVALPGKHVPHFKPGKELRERVNNAIKS
;
A
#
# COMPACT_ATOMS: atom_id res chain seq x y z
N MET A 1 -11.31 13.84 19.51
CA MET A 1 -11.73 13.14 18.43
C MET A 1 -11.11 11.83 18.38
N THR A 2 -11.85 10.92 18.16
CA THR A 2 -11.25 9.70 18.03
C THR A 2 -10.93 9.53 16.63
N GLU A 3 -9.93 8.97 16.48
CA GLU A 3 -9.58 8.69 15.27
C GLU A 3 -9.90 7.38 14.93
N ASP A 4 -11.09 7.00 15.00
CA ASP A 4 -11.48 5.67 14.64
C ASP A 4 -11.27 5.57 13.17
N HIS A 5 -10.08 5.30 12.78
CA HIS A 5 -9.78 5.09 11.40
C HIS A 5 -10.36 3.76 11.00
N ILE A 6 -11.32 3.80 10.12
CA ILE A 6 -11.91 2.59 9.58
C ILE A 6 -11.10 2.19 8.36
N ALA A 7 -10.43 1.07 8.46
CA ALA A 7 -9.66 0.58 7.33
C ALA A 7 -10.59 -0.07 6.32
N VAL A 8 -10.36 0.22 5.04
CA VAL A 8 -11.06 -0.47 3.96
C VAL A 8 -10.22 -1.68 3.60
N THR A 9 -10.77 -2.85 3.78
CA THR A 9 -10.06 -4.09 3.54
C THR A 9 -10.13 -4.49 2.07
N LYS A 10 -9.29 -5.47 1.70
CA LYS A 10 -9.33 -6.00 0.33
C LYS A 10 -10.72 -6.55 0.01
N SER A 11 -11.34 -7.24 0.96
CA SER A 11 -12.69 -7.77 0.75
C SER A 11 -13.69 -6.67 0.48
N GLU A 12 -13.59 -5.58 1.20
CA GLU A 12 -14.50 -4.46 1.03
C GLU A 12 -14.28 -3.75 -0.32
N LEU A 13 -13.03 -3.68 -0.76
CA LEU A 13 -12.77 -3.13 -2.08
C LEU A 13 -13.38 -4.00 -3.17
N ILE A 14 -13.25 -5.32 -3.03
CA ILE A 14 -13.83 -6.26 -3.98
C ILE A 14 -15.35 -6.11 -4.01
N GLU A 15 -15.97 -6.03 -2.84
CA GLU A 15 -17.42 -5.86 -2.76
C GLU A 15 -17.87 -4.57 -3.41
N GLY A 16 -17.14 -3.48 -3.15
CA GLY A 16 -17.47 -2.19 -3.74
C GLY A 16 -17.37 -2.21 -5.25
N LEU A 17 -16.32 -2.84 -5.77
CA LEU A 17 -16.16 -2.96 -7.21
C LEU A 17 -17.25 -3.84 -7.82
N SER A 18 -17.59 -4.93 -7.15
CA SER A 18 -18.62 -5.83 -7.63
C SER A 18 -19.97 -5.12 -7.73
N ARG A 19 -20.28 -4.28 -6.77
CA ARG A 19 -21.52 -3.52 -6.82
C ARG A 19 -21.54 -2.54 -7.99
N LYS A 20 -20.40 -1.93 -8.31
CA LYS A 20 -20.31 -0.98 -9.41
C LYS A 20 -20.27 -1.64 -10.77
N GLN A 21 -19.85 -2.89 -10.82
CA GLN A 21 -19.76 -3.65 -12.06
C GLN A 21 -20.75 -4.80 -12.00
N SER A 22 -22.02 -4.47 -11.88
CA SER A 22 -23.05 -5.46 -11.62
C SER A 22 -23.22 -6.48 -12.74
N HIS A 23 -22.67 -6.20 -13.92
CA HIS A 23 -22.73 -7.13 -15.03
C HIS A 23 -21.65 -8.21 -14.94
N LEU A 24 -20.74 -8.12 -13.98
CA LEU A 24 -19.69 -9.10 -13.80
C LEU A 24 -20.00 -9.98 -12.60
N ALA A 25 -19.63 -11.25 -12.69
CA ALA A 25 -19.78 -12.15 -11.57
C ALA A 25 -18.81 -11.75 -10.46
N TYR A 26 -19.24 -11.89 -9.21
CA TYR A 26 -18.39 -11.57 -8.06
C TYR A 26 -17.05 -12.30 -8.12
N LYS A 27 -17.08 -13.58 -8.50
CA LYS A 27 -15.87 -14.37 -8.62
C LYS A 27 -14.86 -13.77 -9.58
N ASP A 28 -15.33 -13.19 -10.67
CA ASP A 28 -14.44 -12.60 -11.67
C ASP A 28 -13.82 -11.31 -11.14
N VAL A 29 -14.61 -10.52 -10.43
CA VAL A 29 -14.10 -9.28 -9.82
C VAL A 29 -13.07 -9.63 -8.75
N GLU A 30 -13.36 -10.63 -7.94
CA GLU A 30 -12.45 -11.08 -6.89
C GLU A 30 -11.13 -11.55 -7.49
N LEU A 31 -11.18 -12.35 -8.54
CA LEU A 31 -9.99 -12.85 -9.19
C LEU A 31 -9.17 -11.72 -9.80
N ALA A 32 -9.84 -10.76 -10.43
CA ALA A 32 -9.14 -9.63 -11.05
C ALA A 32 -8.39 -8.80 -10.00
N VAL A 33 -9.01 -8.52 -8.86
CA VAL A 33 -8.37 -7.74 -7.82
C VAL A 33 -7.20 -8.50 -7.22
N LYS A 34 -7.38 -9.79 -6.94
CA LYS A 34 -6.31 -10.60 -6.38
C LYS A 34 -5.13 -10.71 -7.34
N THR A 35 -5.43 -10.86 -8.62
CA THR A 35 -4.39 -10.96 -9.64
C THR A 35 -3.61 -9.65 -9.76
N LEU A 36 -4.32 -8.51 -9.69
CA LEU A 36 -3.66 -7.22 -9.74
C LEU A 36 -2.70 -7.03 -8.57
N ILE A 37 -3.16 -7.34 -7.37
CA ILE A 37 -2.33 -7.21 -6.18
C ILE A 37 -1.12 -8.13 -6.25
N GLU A 38 -1.32 -9.35 -6.75
CA GLU A 38 -0.23 -10.30 -6.90
C GLU A 38 0.81 -9.79 -7.91
N GLU A 39 0.35 -9.22 -9.02
CA GLU A 39 1.25 -8.66 -10.02
C GLU A 39 2.06 -7.50 -9.45
N MET A 40 1.42 -6.65 -8.64
CA MET A 40 2.12 -5.54 -8.00
C MET A 40 3.16 -6.06 -7.02
N SER A 41 2.81 -7.07 -6.25
CA SER A 41 3.73 -7.68 -5.29
C SER A 41 4.93 -8.28 -6.01
N ASN A 42 4.68 -8.96 -7.12
CA ASN A 42 5.76 -9.57 -7.91
C ASN A 42 6.70 -8.52 -8.50
N ALA A 43 6.14 -7.43 -9.01
CA ALA A 43 6.97 -6.37 -9.58
C ALA A 43 7.88 -5.77 -8.52
N LEU A 44 7.33 -5.45 -7.35
CA LEU A 44 8.12 -4.87 -6.28
C LEU A 44 9.14 -5.86 -5.73
N SER A 45 8.78 -7.14 -5.61
CA SER A 45 9.73 -8.16 -5.17
C SER A 45 10.88 -8.30 -6.15
N GLY A 46 10.65 -8.02 -7.42
CA GLY A 46 11.69 -8.07 -8.44
C GLY A 46 12.49 -6.78 -8.54
N GLY A 47 12.22 -5.81 -7.66
CA GLY A 47 12.97 -4.56 -7.65
C GLY A 47 12.43 -3.51 -8.61
N GLU A 48 11.27 -3.75 -9.20
CA GLU A 48 10.70 -2.82 -10.16
C GLU A 48 9.87 -1.72 -9.48
N ARG A 49 9.78 -0.60 -10.15
CA ARG A 49 8.97 0.51 -9.70
C ARG A 49 7.63 0.45 -10.43
N ILE A 50 6.56 0.77 -9.72
CA ILE A 50 5.23 0.81 -10.32
C ILE A 50 4.75 2.25 -10.35
N GLU A 51 4.35 2.73 -11.52
CA GLU A 51 3.78 4.06 -11.63
C GLU A 51 2.36 3.95 -12.13
N VAL A 52 1.42 4.51 -11.36
CA VAL A 52 0.03 4.56 -11.77
C VAL A 52 -0.30 6.03 -11.96
N ARG A 53 -0.37 6.44 -13.22
CA ARG A 53 -0.59 7.84 -13.54
C ARG A 53 -1.89 8.35 -12.92
N GLY A 54 -1.83 9.50 -12.27
CA GLY A 54 -2.99 10.05 -11.60
C GLY A 54 -3.19 9.54 -10.18
N PHE A 55 -2.43 8.53 -9.77
CA PHE A 55 -2.57 7.96 -8.43
C PHE A 55 -1.28 8.09 -7.62
N GLY A 56 -0.20 7.54 -8.12
CA GLY A 56 1.07 7.61 -7.40
C GLY A 56 2.03 6.54 -7.86
N SER A 57 3.11 6.39 -7.13
CA SER A 57 4.12 5.41 -7.48
C SER A 57 4.55 4.60 -6.27
N PHE A 58 4.90 3.36 -6.53
CA PHE A 58 5.42 2.44 -5.53
C PHE A 58 6.86 2.13 -5.90
N SER A 59 7.75 2.19 -4.93
CA SER A 59 9.16 1.89 -5.16
C SER A 59 9.73 1.28 -3.91
N LEU A 60 10.97 0.79 -4.00
CA LEU A 60 11.65 0.25 -2.84
C LEU A 60 12.64 1.27 -2.31
N HIS A 61 12.68 1.39 -1.00
CA HIS A 61 13.69 2.20 -0.33
C HIS A 61 14.59 1.28 0.45
N PHE A 62 15.89 1.47 0.32
CA PHE A 62 16.84 0.69 1.07
C PHE A 62 17.08 1.34 2.43
N ARG A 63 16.92 0.54 3.47
CA ARG A 63 17.26 0.96 4.84
C ARG A 63 18.58 0.33 5.18
N PRO A 64 19.66 1.14 5.33
CA PRO A 64 20.96 0.55 5.58
C PRO A 64 21.03 -0.13 6.95
N PRO A 65 22.00 -1.02 7.14
CA PRO A 65 22.20 -1.64 8.45
C PRO A 65 22.45 -0.57 9.51
N ARG A 66 21.99 -0.82 10.69
CA ARG A 66 22.18 0.12 11.79
C ARG A 66 22.22 -0.65 13.12
N VAL A 67 22.61 0.04 14.17
CA VAL A 67 22.61 -0.52 15.50
C VAL A 67 21.38 0.01 16.23
N GLY A 68 20.55 -0.92 16.68
CA GLY A 68 19.41 -0.57 17.53
C GLY A 68 19.72 -0.92 18.97
N ARG A 69 18.74 -0.73 19.82
CA ARG A 69 18.92 -1.06 21.23
C ARG A 69 17.68 -1.78 21.74
N ASN A 70 17.90 -2.86 22.45
CA ASN A 70 16.81 -3.62 23.02
C ASN A 70 16.23 -2.83 24.20
N PRO A 71 14.97 -2.43 24.14
CA PRO A 71 14.40 -1.60 25.19
C PRO A 71 14.31 -2.30 26.54
N LYS A 72 14.35 -3.63 26.58
CA LYS A 72 14.28 -4.34 27.84
C LYS A 72 15.63 -4.51 28.51
N THR A 73 16.67 -4.71 27.74
CA THR A 73 17.99 -4.99 28.31
C THR A 73 18.97 -3.84 28.10
N GLY A 74 18.70 -2.93 27.17
CA GLY A 74 19.61 -1.86 26.85
C GLY A 74 20.79 -2.30 25.98
N GLU A 75 20.79 -3.56 25.59
CA GLU A 75 21.90 -4.08 24.77
C GLU A 75 21.78 -3.62 23.31
N SER A 76 22.95 -3.43 22.70
CA SER A 76 23.00 -3.09 21.29
C SER A 76 22.62 -4.30 20.44
N VAL A 77 21.83 -4.07 19.40
CA VAL A 77 21.41 -5.10 18.50
C VAL A 77 21.74 -4.67 17.08
N ALA A 78 22.43 -5.52 16.34
CA ALA A 78 22.73 -5.23 14.94
C ALA A 78 21.47 -5.46 14.12
N LEU A 79 21.05 -4.43 13.38
CA LEU A 79 19.91 -4.53 12.49
C LEU A 79 20.41 -4.57 11.06
N PRO A 80 20.09 -5.64 10.31
CA PRO A 80 20.57 -5.76 8.93
C PRO A 80 19.88 -4.75 8.04
N GLY A 81 20.49 -4.47 6.90
CA GLY A 81 19.87 -3.65 5.89
C GLY A 81 18.67 -4.37 5.28
N LYS A 82 17.74 -3.62 4.78
CA LYS A 82 16.56 -4.21 4.14
C LYS A 82 15.94 -3.24 3.14
N HIS A 83 15.20 -3.80 2.20
CA HIS A 83 14.43 -3.00 1.25
C HIS A 83 13.00 -2.96 1.75
N VAL A 84 12.39 -1.79 1.73
CA VAL A 84 11.00 -1.64 2.15
C VAL A 84 10.20 -0.97 1.05
N PRO A 85 8.95 -1.39 0.85
CA PRO A 85 8.08 -0.72 -0.11
C PRO A 85 7.73 0.68 0.37
N HIS A 86 7.64 1.59 -0.56
CA HIS A 86 7.27 2.97 -0.27
C HIS A 86 6.30 3.46 -1.33
N PHE A 87 5.22 4.09 -0.90
CA PHE A 87 4.23 4.67 -1.80
C PHE A 87 4.33 6.18 -1.73
N LYS A 88 4.44 6.82 -2.90
CA LYS A 88 4.42 8.27 -2.99
C LYS A 88 3.19 8.66 -3.79
N PRO A 89 2.25 9.37 -3.19
CA PRO A 89 1.05 9.80 -3.92
C PRO A 89 1.39 10.82 -4.98
N GLY A 90 0.65 10.77 -6.08
CA GLY A 90 0.79 11.77 -7.11
C GLY A 90 0.07 13.05 -6.73
N LYS A 91 0.26 14.09 -7.53
CA LYS A 91 -0.33 15.39 -7.25
C LYS A 91 -1.85 15.32 -7.20
N GLU A 92 -2.45 14.64 -8.15
CA GLU A 92 -3.89 14.55 -8.24
C GLU A 92 -4.50 13.90 -7.01
N LEU A 93 -3.91 12.80 -6.56
CA LEU A 93 -4.41 12.11 -5.36
C LEU A 93 -4.21 12.98 -4.12
N ARG A 94 -3.05 13.61 -3.99
CA ARG A 94 -2.78 14.48 -2.85
C ARG A 94 -3.82 15.60 -2.74
N GLU A 95 -4.09 16.24 -3.86
CA GLU A 95 -5.03 17.35 -3.88
C GLU A 95 -6.44 16.88 -3.58
N ARG A 96 -6.82 15.74 -4.13
CA ARG A 96 -8.14 15.19 -3.91
C ARG A 96 -8.39 14.86 -2.44
N VAL A 97 -7.40 14.25 -1.80
CA VAL A 97 -7.50 13.91 -0.39
C VAL A 97 -7.56 15.17 0.46
N ASN A 98 -6.68 16.12 0.18
CA ASN A 98 -6.63 17.35 0.96
C ASN A 98 -7.93 18.14 0.84
N ASN A 99 -8.49 18.22 -0.35
CA ASN A 99 -9.72 18.98 -0.57
C ASN A 99 -10.94 18.28 0.04
N ALA A 100 -10.96 16.96 0.05
CA ALA A 100 -12.10 16.22 0.56
C ALA A 100 -12.19 16.24 2.08
N ILE A 101 -11.05 16.26 2.75
CA ILE A 101 -11.01 16.19 4.22
C ILE A 101 -10.89 17.54 4.87
N LYS A 102 -10.41 18.52 4.11
CA LYS A 102 -10.27 19.87 4.60
C LYS A 102 -11.65 20.44 4.91
N SER A 103 -11.84 20.93 6.05
CA SER A 103 -13.14 21.50 6.38
C SER A 103 -12.99 22.90 6.93
#